data_a812537e73f6f5ed31036ef89a01b426
#
_entry.id   a812537e73f6f5ed31036ef89a01b426
#
_cell.length_a   1.000
_cell.length_b   1.000
_cell.length_c   1.000
_cell.angle_alpha   90.00
_cell.angle_beta   90.00
_cell.angle_gamma   90.00
#
_symmetry.space_group_name_H-M   'P 1'
#
loop_
_entity.id
_entity.type
_entity.pdbx_description
1 polymer ?
#
loop_
_entity_poly.entity_id
_entity_poly.type
_entity_poly.pdbx_seq_one_letter_code
_entity_poly.pdbx_strand_id
1 'polypeptide(L)'
;MTITAAADGSALGNPGPNGWAWYIDDANWAAGGSPHGTNNQGELRAVLELLQATAGISEKLMIECDSRYVIDSVTKWMPGWKRKGWRKSDGGPVLNRDLLEGIDEAIRGRDVEFSWVKGHAGHPLNEAADERANAAAKAYQAKQEPRRGPGFTMATDAGAAVAASAPIAAAAPASASPPVSTAATTSAQTAIAEPLWAEASDLLDGLDAPVDDPIVVSLALSSDEHARLRDSAEAQGISLEEALRRLI
;
A
#
# COMPACT_ATOMS: atom_id res chain seq x y z
N MET A 1 -8.74 20.91 14.28
CA MET A 1 -9.33 19.55 14.27
C MET A 1 -8.31 18.58 13.70
N THR A 2 -8.51 17.26 13.84
CA THR A 2 -7.65 16.25 13.18
C THR A 2 -8.50 15.47 12.22
N ILE A 3 -8.06 15.35 10.98
CA ILE A 3 -8.67 14.46 9.99
C ILE A 3 -7.91 13.14 10.06
N THR A 4 -8.60 12.03 10.28
CA THR A 4 -8.02 10.69 10.24
C THR A 4 -8.43 10.01 8.95
N ALA A 5 -7.47 9.49 8.20
CA ALA A 5 -7.68 8.78 6.95
C ALA A 5 -6.84 7.50 6.93
N ALA A 6 -7.33 6.46 6.29
CA ALA A 6 -6.51 5.31 5.94
C ALA A 6 -6.06 5.38 4.47
N ALA A 7 -4.89 4.84 4.18
CA ALA A 7 -4.35 4.71 2.84
C ALA A 7 -3.77 3.30 2.66
N ASP A 8 -4.15 2.64 1.56
CA ASP A 8 -3.79 1.25 1.31
C ASP A 8 -3.60 0.97 -0.18
N GLY A 9 -2.81 -0.05 -0.47
CA GLY A 9 -2.53 -0.55 -1.81
C GLY A 9 -2.82 -2.05 -1.92
N SER A 10 -3.12 -2.49 -3.13
CA SER A 10 -3.35 -3.90 -3.41
C SER A 10 -2.77 -4.27 -4.77
N ALA A 11 -2.10 -5.40 -4.89
CA ALA A 11 -1.61 -5.91 -6.17
C ALA A 11 -2.02 -7.38 -6.36
N LEU A 12 -2.59 -7.68 -7.53
CA LEU A 12 -2.95 -9.05 -7.93
C LEU A 12 -1.76 -9.68 -8.66
N GLY A 13 -0.81 -10.18 -7.87
CA GLY A 13 0.54 -10.51 -8.30
C GLY A 13 1.50 -9.34 -8.07
N ASN A 14 2.76 -9.61 -7.76
CA ASN A 14 3.72 -8.56 -7.40
C ASN A 14 5.02 -8.70 -8.24
N PRO A 15 5.15 -7.98 -9.39
CA PRO A 15 4.21 -6.98 -9.94
C PRO A 15 3.00 -7.60 -10.68
N GLY A 16 1.92 -6.82 -10.75
CA GLY A 16 0.68 -7.20 -11.44
C GLY A 16 -0.32 -6.03 -11.53
N PRO A 17 -1.58 -6.30 -11.91
CA PRO A 17 -2.64 -5.30 -11.79
C PRO A 17 -2.72 -4.80 -10.35
N ASN A 18 -2.55 -3.50 -10.16
CA ASN A 18 -2.56 -2.93 -8.81
C ASN A 18 -3.64 -1.86 -8.64
N GLY A 19 -4.06 -1.69 -7.40
CA GLY A 19 -4.99 -0.67 -6.97
C GLY A 19 -4.43 0.09 -5.78
N TRP A 20 -4.96 1.28 -5.58
CA TRP A 20 -4.71 2.12 -4.44
C TRP A 20 -6.03 2.73 -3.98
N ALA A 21 -6.17 2.99 -2.70
CA ALA A 21 -7.28 3.76 -2.18
C ALA A 21 -6.89 4.52 -0.90
N TRP A 22 -7.57 5.64 -0.69
CA TRP A 22 -7.63 6.29 0.60
C TRP A 22 -9.08 6.48 1.03
N TYR A 23 -9.32 6.47 2.33
CA TYR A 23 -10.65 6.54 2.91
C TYR A 23 -10.66 7.36 4.20
N ILE A 24 -11.59 8.30 4.32
CA ILE A 24 -11.89 9.06 5.51
C ILE A 24 -13.28 8.66 6.01
N ASP A 25 -14.28 8.74 5.14
CA ASP A 25 -15.67 8.35 5.33
C ASP A 25 -16.34 8.06 3.98
N ASP A 26 -17.61 7.68 3.97
CA ASP A 26 -18.33 7.32 2.75
C ASP A 26 -18.52 8.49 1.75
N ALA A 27 -18.40 9.74 2.21
CA ALA A 27 -18.44 10.93 1.36
C ALA A 27 -17.05 11.41 0.93
N ASN A 28 -15.98 10.89 1.53
CA ASN A 28 -14.60 11.32 1.32
C ASN A 28 -13.68 10.12 1.16
N TRP A 29 -13.52 9.66 -0.06
CA TRP A 29 -12.61 8.58 -0.42
C TRP A 29 -12.30 8.62 -1.92
N ALA A 30 -11.17 8.06 -2.32
CA ALA A 30 -10.88 7.81 -3.72
C ALA A 30 -10.10 6.51 -3.90
N ALA A 31 -10.23 5.93 -5.08
CA ALA A 31 -9.48 4.75 -5.50
C ALA A 31 -9.08 4.86 -6.97
N GLY A 32 -8.02 4.16 -7.31
CA GLY A 32 -7.51 4.04 -8.66
C GLY A 32 -6.50 2.93 -8.76
N GLY A 33 -5.68 2.92 -9.79
CA GLY A 33 -4.68 1.89 -9.94
C GLY A 33 -4.03 1.89 -11.31
N SER A 34 -3.38 0.80 -11.66
CA SER A 34 -2.76 0.59 -12.96
C SER A 34 -2.79 -0.88 -13.37
N PRO A 35 -2.64 -1.17 -14.68
CA PRO A 35 -2.61 -2.54 -15.16
C PRO A 35 -1.37 -3.30 -14.72
N HIS A 36 -0.32 -2.62 -14.24
CA HIS A 36 0.92 -3.22 -13.80
C HIS A 36 1.62 -2.34 -12.78
N GLY A 37 1.94 -2.91 -11.63
CA GLY A 37 2.66 -2.26 -10.54
C GLY A 37 2.87 -3.22 -9.38
N THR A 38 3.61 -2.77 -8.38
CA THR A 38 3.84 -3.51 -7.13
C THR A 38 2.87 -3.09 -6.05
N ASN A 39 2.75 -3.88 -4.98
CA ASN A 39 1.96 -3.52 -3.80
C ASN A 39 2.45 -2.19 -3.22
N ASN A 40 3.75 -2.07 -2.97
CA ASN A 40 4.36 -0.85 -2.42
C ASN A 40 4.10 0.40 -3.29
N GLN A 41 4.02 0.25 -4.61
CA GLN A 41 3.62 1.35 -5.50
C GLN A 41 2.17 1.76 -5.27
N GLY A 42 1.29 0.80 -5.07
CA GLY A 42 -0.12 1.06 -4.73
C GLY A 42 -0.24 1.83 -3.43
N GLU A 43 0.42 1.38 -2.38
CA GLU A 43 0.41 2.00 -1.05
C GLU A 43 0.99 3.42 -1.05
N LEU A 44 2.17 3.63 -1.63
CA LEU A 44 2.75 4.98 -1.78
C LEU A 44 1.84 5.89 -2.60
N ARG A 45 1.20 5.34 -3.65
CA ARG A 45 0.25 6.10 -4.47
C ARG A 45 -0.98 6.51 -3.67
N ALA A 46 -1.54 5.63 -2.84
CA ALA A 46 -2.65 5.94 -1.96
C ALA A 46 -2.35 7.14 -1.04
N VAL A 47 -1.18 7.14 -0.42
CA VAL A 47 -0.71 8.24 0.42
C VAL A 47 -0.54 9.53 -0.39
N LEU A 48 0.08 9.48 -1.56
CA LEU A 48 0.26 10.64 -2.42
C LEU A 48 -1.08 11.26 -2.86
N GLU A 49 -2.01 10.42 -3.31
CA GLU A 49 -3.35 10.87 -3.74
C GLU A 49 -4.16 11.47 -2.59
N LEU A 50 -4.08 10.90 -1.37
CA LEU A 50 -4.69 11.48 -0.17
C LEU A 50 -4.10 12.86 0.13
N LEU A 51 -2.78 13.00 0.12
CA LEU A 51 -2.09 14.26 0.39
C LEU A 51 -2.46 15.33 -0.64
N GLN A 52 -2.58 14.95 -1.92
CA GLN A 52 -2.98 15.85 -2.99
C GLN A 52 -4.46 16.25 -2.87
N ALA A 53 -5.35 15.28 -2.60
CA ALA A 53 -6.78 15.53 -2.41
C ALA A 53 -7.07 16.46 -1.24
N THR A 54 -6.26 16.40 -0.19
CA THR A 54 -6.37 17.23 1.01
C THR A 54 -5.45 18.45 0.97
N ALA A 55 -4.94 18.84 -0.19
CA ALA A 55 -4.09 20.02 -0.31
C ALA A 55 -4.84 21.28 0.12
N GLY A 56 -4.16 22.15 0.87
CA GLY A 56 -4.74 23.43 1.34
C GLY A 56 -5.57 23.35 2.63
N ILE A 57 -5.77 22.16 3.21
CA ILE A 57 -6.34 22.08 4.57
C ILE A 57 -5.30 22.45 5.61
N SER A 58 -5.74 23.15 6.66
CA SER A 58 -4.90 23.58 7.79
C SER A 58 -4.96 22.60 8.98
N GLU A 59 -5.91 21.69 8.97
CA GLU A 59 -6.07 20.68 10.01
C GLU A 59 -4.94 19.65 9.95
N LYS A 60 -4.61 19.11 11.11
CA LYS A 60 -3.71 17.97 11.22
C LYS A 60 -4.29 16.76 10.46
N LEU A 61 -3.48 16.12 9.63
CA LEU A 61 -3.84 14.90 8.92
C LEU A 61 -3.13 13.71 9.57
N MET A 62 -3.90 12.78 10.13
CA MET A 62 -3.44 11.50 10.63
C MET A 62 -3.67 10.45 9.53
N ILE A 63 -2.60 9.83 9.04
CA ILE A 63 -2.65 8.80 8.00
C ILE A 63 -2.39 7.44 8.62
N GLU A 64 -3.38 6.57 8.59
CA GLU A 64 -3.28 5.19 9.05
C GLU A 64 -2.91 4.28 7.89
N CYS A 65 -1.83 3.52 8.07
CA CYS A 65 -1.33 2.53 7.10
C CYS A 65 -0.92 1.26 7.83
N ASP A 66 -1.11 0.12 7.20
CA ASP A 66 -0.57 -1.16 7.70
C ASP A 66 0.83 -1.48 7.11
N SER A 67 1.24 -0.76 6.08
CA SER A 67 2.56 -0.87 5.49
C SER A 67 3.64 -0.16 6.30
N ARG A 68 4.52 -0.93 6.91
CA ARG A 68 5.72 -0.38 7.55
C ARG A 68 6.69 0.23 6.54
N TYR A 69 6.75 -0.36 5.33
CA TYR A 69 7.57 0.19 4.26
C TYR A 69 7.21 1.64 3.94
N VAL A 70 5.93 1.94 3.78
CA VAL A 70 5.45 3.31 3.51
C VAL A 70 5.82 4.25 4.65
N ILE A 71 5.48 3.87 5.90
CA ILE A 71 5.74 4.70 7.07
C ILE A 71 7.23 4.97 7.22
N ASP A 72 8.06 3.93 7.17
CA ASP A 72 9.51 4.06 7.36
C ASP A 72 10.17 4.81 6.20
N SER A 73 9.72 4.58 4.98
CA SER A 73 10.22 5.32 3.81
C SER A 73 10.00 6.82 3.97
N VAL A 74 8.81 7.23 4.38
CA VAL A 74 8.45 8.66 4.48
C VAL A 74 9.03 9.29 5.74
N THR A 75 8.96 8.62 6.89
CA THR A 75 9.30 9.22 8.18
C THR A 75 10.77 9.07 8.56
N LYS A 76 11.40 7.97 8.17
CA LYS A 76 12.77 7.62 8.60
C LYS A 76 13.80 7.76 7.48
N TRP A 77 13.55 7.20 6.30
CA TRP A 77 14.59 7.04 5.28
C TRP A 77 14.67 8.19 4.30
N MET A 78 13.56 8.78 3.92
CA MET A 78 13.49 9.88 2.95
C MET A 78 14.41 11.06 3.28
N PRO A 79 14.53 11.54 4.55
CA PRO A 79 15.48 12.60 4.88
C PRO A 79 16.93 12.23 4.57
N GLY A 80 17.29 10.95 4.75
CA GLY A 80 18.61 10.42 4.43
C GLY A 80 18.85 10.34 2.92
N TRP A 81 17.90 9.83 2.20
CA TRP A 81 17.96 9.73 0.73
C TRP A 81 18.04 11.11 0.06
N LYS A 82 17.27 12.07 0.51
CA LYS A 82 17.34 13.46 0.02
C LYS A 82 18.73 14.06 0.15
N ARG A 83 19.39 13.89 1.32
CA ARG A 83 20.76 14.37 1.53
C ARG A 83 21.78 13.71 0.61
N LYS A 84 21.52 12.47 0.18
CA LYS A 84 22.37 11.68 -0.73
C LYS A 84 21.95 11.80 -2.21
N GLY A 85 21.08 12.75 -2.56
CA GLY A 85 20.58 12.93 -3.93
C GLY A 85 19.70 11.78 -4.40
N TRP A 86 18.84 11.27 -3.51
CA TRP A 86 17.94 10.13 -3.77
C TRP A 86 18.67 8.84 -4.12
N ARG A 87 19.69 8.54 -3.35
CA ARG A 87 20.46 7.30 -3.46
C ARG A 87 20.43 6.51 -2.15
N LYS A 88 20.44 5.20 -2.31
CA LYS A 88 20.60 4.24 -1.21
C LYS A 88 22.00 4.30 -0.62
N SER A 89 22.23 3.57 0.47
CA SER A 89 23.55 3.46 1.12
C SER A 89 24.60 2.80 0.21
N ASP A 90 24.18 1.87 -0.64
CA ASP A 90 25.01 1.18 -1.64
C ASP A 90 25.28 2.03 -2.90
N GLY A 91 24.73 3.24 -2.99
CA GLY A 91 24.85 4.14 -4.14
C GLY A 91 23.81 3.90 -5.24
N GLY A 92 22.98 2.87 -5.13
CA GLY A 92 21.90 2.57 -6.05
C GLY A 92 20.78 3.62 -6.02
N PRO A 93 19.88 3.66 -7.02
CA PRO A 93 18.72 4.53 -7.01
C PRO A 93 17.71 4.06 -5.97
N VAL A 94 17.02 5.01 -5.33
CA VAL A 94 15.87 4.71 -4.45
C VAL A 94 14.71 4.22 -5.32
N LEU A 95 14.07 3.14 -4.91
CA LEU A 95 12.87 2.62 -5.57
C LEU A 95 11.69 3.59 -5.35
N ASN A 96 10.76 3.64 -6.31
CA ASN A 96 9.56 4.47 -6.23
C ASN A 96 9.86 5.96 -5.96
N ARG A 97 11.01 6.44 -6.43
CA ARG A 97 11.53 7.77 -6.14
C ARG A 97 10.55 8.87 -6.50
N ASP A 98 9.89 8.77 -7.64
CA ASP A 98 8.91 9.73 -8.14
C ASP A 98 7.71 9.88 -7.18
N LEU A 99 7.22 8.78 -6.64
CA LEU A 99 6.16 8.79 -5.62
C LEU A 99 6.64 9.42 -4.32
N LEU A 100 7.83 9.05 -3.87
CA LEU A 100 8.42 9.60 -2.64
C LEU A 100 8.74 11.10 -2.75
N GLU A 101 9.23 11.56 -3.91
CA GLU A 101 9.43 12.99 -4.17
C GLU A 101 8.10 13.75 -4.16
N GLY A 102 7.04 13.17 -4.76
CA GLY A 102 5.71 13.75 -4.72
C GLY A 102 5.14 13.83 -3.31
N ILE A 103 5.33 12.78 -2.49
CA ILE A 103 4.92 12.75 -1.08
C ILE A 103 5.69 13.82 -0.28
N ASP A 104 7.01 13.92 -0.46
CA ASP A 104 7.83 14.93 0.21
C ASP A 104 7.37 16.35 -0.09
N GLU A 105 7.02 16.63 -1.33
CA GLU A 105 6.49 17.91 -1.73
C GLU A 105 5.11 18.17 -1.10
N ALA A 106 4.23 17.18 -1.15
CA ALA A 106 2.85 17.30 -0.66
C ALA A 106 2.74 17.44 0.88
N ILE A 107 3.72 16.93 1.63
CA ILE A 107 3.78 17.07 3.11
C ILE A 107 4.35 18.45 3.53
N ARG A 108 5.09 19.11 2.66
CA ARG A 108 5.84 20.31 3.04
C ARG A 108 4.94 21.40 3.61
N GLY A 109 5.23 21.83 4.85
CA GLY A 109 4.49 22.89 5.53
C GLY A 109 3.15 22.44 6.11
N ARG A 110 2.87 21.15 6.16
CA ARG A 110 1.64 20.58 6.70
C ARG A 110 1.91 19.80 7.99
N ASP A 111 0.91 19.72 8.84
CA ASP A 111 0.90 18.85 10.01
C ASP A 111 0.36 17.48 9.61
N VAL A 112 1.27 16.57 9.26
CA VAL A 112 0.95 15.19 8.83
C VAL A 112 1.64 14.22 9.76
N GLU A 113 0.87 13.29 10.29
CA GLU A 113 1.36 12.22 11.15
C GLU A 113 0.93 10.86 10.58
N PHE A 114 1.83 9.88 10.67
CA PHE A 114 1.57 8.50 10.25
C PHE A 114 1.35 7.62 11.48
N SER A 115 0.35 6.76 11.42
CA SER A 115 0.05 5.76 12.45
C SER A 115 0.02 4.38 11.81
N TRP A 116 0.80 3.47 12.38
CA TRP A 116 0.73 2.08 11.95
C TRP A 116 -0.48 1.39 12.56
N VAL A 117 -1.24 0.70 11.72
CA VAL A 117 -2.34 -0.18 12.12
C VAL A 117 -2.03 -1.59 11.66
N LYS A 118 -2.59 -2.59 12.34
CA LYS A 118 -2.45 -3.97 11.89
C LYS A 118 -3.45 -4.23 10.77
N GLY A 119 -2.97 -4.65 9.61
CA GLY A 119 -3.82 -5.05 8.48
C GLY A 119 -4.73 -6.22 8.83
N HIS A 120 -5.92 -6.25 8.24
CA HIS A 120 -6.94 -7.30 8.41
C HIS A 120 -7.28 -7.65 9.87
N ALA A 121 -7.24 -6.65 10.75
CA ALA A 121 -7.46 -6.83 12.20
C ALA A 121 -8.75 -6.15 12.71
N GLY A 122 -9.69 -5.84 11.83
CA GLY A 122 -10.96 -5.20 12.18
C GLY A 122 -10.84 -3.68 12.34
N HIS A 123 -9.82 -3.04 11.76
CA HIS A 123 -9.66 -1.59 11.79
C HIS A 123 -10.52 -0.94 10.69
N PRO A 124 -11.64 -0.24 11.03
CA PRO A 124 -12.69 0.08 10.05
C PRO A 124 -12.18 0.93 8.86
N LEU A 125 -11.32 1.92 9.13
CA LEU A 125 -10.80 2.80 8.08
C LEU A 125 -9.84 2.05 7.14
N ASN A 126 -8.95 1.23 7.71
CA ASN A 126 -7.99 0.46 6.93
C ASN A 126 -8.69 -0.60 6.07
N GLU A 127 -9.67 -1.32 6.64
CA GLU A 127 -10.45 -2.32 5.88
C GLU A 127 -11.26 -1.66 4.75
N ALA A 128 -11.80 -0.46 4.99
CA ALA A 128 -12.50 0.28 3.95
C ALA A 128 -11.56 0.74 2.82
N ALA A 129 -10.31 1.09 3.13
CA ALA A 129 -9.30 1.42 2.14
C ALA A 129 -8.84 0.16 1.36
N ASP A 130 -8.51 -0.94 2.07
CA ASP A 130 -8.12 -2.22 1.48
C ASP A 130 -9.18 -2.76 0.50
N GLU A 131 -10.45 -2.79 0.92
CA GLU A 131 -11.55 -3.24 0.05
C GLU A 131 -11.59 -2.45 -1.26
N ARG A 132 -11.41 -1.14 -1.20
CA ARG A 132 -11.45 -0.25 -2.37
C ARG A 132 -10.21 -0.39 -3.25
N ALA A 133 -9.03 -0.52 -2.65
CA ALA A 133 -7.78 -0.78 -3.37
C ALA A 133 -7.84 -2.13 -4.10
N ASN A 134 -8.29 -3.19 -3.41
CA ASN A 134 -8.47 -4.51 -4.00
C ASN A 134 -9.51 -4.52 -5.12
N ALA A 135 -10.63 -3.82 -4.95
CA ALA A 135 -11.65 -3.66 -6.00
C ALA A 135 -11.08 -2.95 -7.24
N ALA A 136 -10.25 -1.94 -7.05
CA ALA A 136 -9.58 -1.23 -8.15
C ALA A 136 -8.58 -2.15 -8.87
N ALA A 137 -7.76 -2.91 -8.16
CA ALA A 137 -6.84 -3.88 -8.75
C ALA A 137 -7.59 -4.94 -9.58
N LYS A 138 -8.71 -5.46 -9.07
CA LYS A 138 -9.58 -6.40 -9.81
C LYS A 138 -10.19 -5.79 -11.06
N ALA A 139 -10.59 -4.52 -11.02
CA ALA A 139 -11.11 -3.82 -12.21
C ALA A 139 -10.03 -3.72 -13.30
N TYR A 140 -8.79 -3.36 -12.95
CA TYR A 140 -7.67 -3.36 -13.89
C TYR A 140 -7.33 -4.74 -14.43
N GLN A 141 -7.40 -5.79 -13.60
CA GLN A 141 -7.25 -7.17 -14.06
C GLN A 141 -8.32 -7.55 -15.09
N ALA A 142 -9.56 -7.10 -14.87
CA ALA A 142 -10.68 -7.31 -15.78
C ALA A 142 -10.69 -6.34 -16.98
N LYS A 143 -9.71 -5.43 -17.08
CA LYS A 143 -9.64 -4.35 -18.07
C LYS A 143 -10.88 -3.44 -18.03
N GLN A 144 -11.38 -3.18 -16.86
CA GLN A 144 -12.51 -2.31 -16.58
C GLN A 144 -12.06 -1.04 -15.86
N GLU A 145 -12.87 0.03 -15.97
CA GLU A 145 -12.63 1.26 -15.22
C GLU A 145 -12.96 1.03 -13.74
N PRO A 146 -12.05 1.34 -12.79
CA PRO A 146 -12.32 1.21 -11.38
C PRO A 146 -13.30 2.28 -10.90
N ARG A 147 -14.01 1.99 -9.83
CA ARG A 147 -14.83 2.97 -9.14
C ARG A 147 -13.92 3.95 -8.40
N ARG A 148 -13.90 5.21 -8.85
CA ARG A 148 -12.93 6.21 -8.40
C ARG A 148 -13.30 6.90 -7.08
N GLY A 149 -14.55 6.82 -6.64
CA GLY A 149 -15.05 7.52 -5.47
C GLY A 149 -15.40 9.00 -5.71
N PRO A 150 -15.98 9.67 -4.68
CA PRO A 150 -16.34 11.09 -4.76
C PRO A 150 -15.14 12.04 -4.67
N GLY A 151 -13.98 11.57 -4.21
CA GLY A 151 -12.86 12.42 -3.87
C GLY A 151 -13.00 13.05 -2.48
N PHE A 152 -12.25 14.11 -2.22
CA PHE A 152 -12.33 14.87 -0.99
C PHE A 152 -13.36 16.01 -1.15
N THR A 153 -14.46 15.93 -0.42
CA THR A 153 -15.60 16.85 -0.55
C THR A 153 -15.70 17.86 0.59
N MET A 154 -14.87 17.73 1.63
CA MET A 154 -14.84 18.69 2.73
C MET A 154 -14.29 20.02 2.20
N ALA A 155 -15.14 21.05 2.16
CA ALA A 155 -14.78 22.34 1.61
C ALA A 155 -13.65 22.98 2.42
N THR A 156 -12.53 23.22 1.77
CA THR A 156 -11.53 24.18 2.25
C THR A 156 -11.69 25.46 1.47
N ASP A 157 -11.39 26.61 2.07
CA ASP A 157 -11.44 27.91 1.39
C ASP A 157 -10.55 27.95 0.11
N ALA A 158 -9.56 27.07 0.02
CA ALA A 158 -8.69 26.90 -1.14
C ALA A 158 -9.24 25.93 -2.20
N GLY A 159 -10.06 24.94 -1.80
CA GLY A 159 -10.64 23.94 -2.72
C GLY A 159 -11.73 24.49 -3.65
N ALA A 160 -12.39 25.55 -3.25
CA ALA A 160 -13.42 26.21 -4.08
C ALA A 160 -12.86 26.81 -5.39
N ALA A 161 -11.57 27.11 -5.43
CA ALA A 161 -10.93 27.73 -6.59
C ALA A 161 -10.54 26.74 -7.69
N VAL A 162 -10.30 25.47 -7.37
CA VAL A 162 -9.86 24.44 -8.33
C VAL A 162 -11.03 23.69 -8.98
N ALA A 163 -12.18 23.61 -8.30
CA ALA A 163 -13.38 22.96 -8.83
C ALA A 163 -14.06 23.75 -10.00
N ALA A 164 -13.71 25.03 -10.16
CA ALA A 164 -14.25 25.88 -11.21
C ALA A 164 -13.58 25.74 -12.59
N SER A 165 -12.56 24.90 -12.73
CA SER A 165 -11.73 24.83 -13.95
C SER A 165 -11.85 23.52 -14.75
N ALA A 166 -12.77 22.62 -14.42
CA ALA A 166 -13.00 21.42 -15.21
C ALA A 166 -13.98 21.70 -16.38
N PRO A 167 -13.61 21.41 -17.63
CA PRO A 167 -14.53 21.59 -18.75
C PRO A 167 -15.63 20.52 -18.74
N ILE A 168 -16.86 20.98 -18.74
CA ILE A 168 -18.06 20.18 -18.94
C ILE A 168 -18.03 19.60 -20.37
N ALA A 169 -17.79 18.29 -20.49
CA ALA A 169 -18.04 17.57 -21.72
C ALA A 169 -19.43 16.91 -21.65
N ALA A 170 -20.22 17.23 -22.63
CA ALA A 170 -21.65 17.06 -22.77
C ALA A 170 -22.16 15.62 -22.71
N ALA A 171 -23.39 15.56 -22.20
CA ALA A 171 -24.25 14.38 -22.12
C ALA A 171 -24.83 13.96 -23.50
N ALA A 172 -25.18 12.70 -23.58
CA ALA A 172 -26.47 12.06 -23.85
C ALA A 172 -26.44 11.01 -24.98
N PRO A 173 -27.47 10.18 -25.19
CA PRO A 173 -28.47 9.68 -24.26
C PRO A 173 -28.67 8.14 -24.28
N ALA A 174 -29.54 7.72 -23.39
CA ALA A 174 -30.05 6.40 -23.12
C ALA A 174 -30.65 5.60 -24.29
N SER A 175 -30.59 4.27 -24.16
CA SER A 175 -31.67 3.36 -24.59
C SER A 175 -31.67 2.05 -23.82
N ALA A 176 -32.69 1.93 -23.01
CA ALA A 176 -33.67 0.84 -22.83
C ALA A 176 -33.21 -0.62 -22.73
N SER A 177 -33.60 -1.18 -21.59
CA SER A 177 -33.79 -2.56 -21.13
C SER A 177 -34.71 -3.40 -22.07
N PRO A 178 -35.03 -4.67 -21.79
CA PRO A 178 -35.10 -5.40 -20.54
C PRO A 178 -34.77 -6.94 -20.63
N PRO A 179 -35.31 -7.78 -19.74
CA PRO A 179 -34.60 -8.70 -18.88
C PRO A 179 -34.80 -10.17 -19.25
N VAL A 180 -33.96 -11.06 -18.78
CA VAL A 180 -34.35 -12.47 -18.55
C VAL A 180 -33.63 -13.06 -17.33
N SER A 181 -34.44 -13.70 -16.60
CA SER A 181 -34.38 -14.42 -15.32
C SER A 181 -33.59 -15.72 -15.36
N THR A 182 -33.21 -16.13 -14.13
CA THR A 182 -33.01 -17.46 -13.57
C THR A 182 -31.73 -18.22 -13.88
N ALA A 183 -30.91 -18.49 -12.87
CA ALA A 183 -30.87 -19.75 -12.12
C ALA A 183 -29.77 -19.68 -11.04
N ALA A 184 -30.18 -20.04 -9.83
CA ALA A 184 -29.30 -20.30 -8.72
C ALA A 184 -28.41 -21.50 -9.00
N THR A 185 -27.10 -21.35 -8.75
CA THR A 185 -26.24 -22.50 -8.50
C THR A 185 -25.30 -22.15 -7.36
N THR A 186 -25.57 -22.78 -6.24
CA THR A 186 -24.71 -22.87 -5.08
C THR A 186 -23.34 -23.38 -5.50
N SER A 187 -22.31 -22.58 -5.30
CA SER A 187 -20.93 -23.07 -5.39
C SER A 187 -20.18 -22.70 -4.12
N ALA A 188 -19.66 -23.73 -3.51
CA ALA A 188 -18.88 -23.73 -2.30
C ALA A 188 -17.79 -22.67 -2.34
N GLN A 189 -17.70 -21.88 -1.27
CA GLN A 189 -16.54 -21.06 -0.93
C GLN A 189 -15.35 -22.00 -0.68
N THR A 190 -14.50 -22.12 -1.68
CA THR A 190 -13.14 -22.57 -1.45
C THR A 190 -12.37 -21.35 -0.95
N ALA A 191 -12.04 -21.32 0.32
CA ALA A 191 -11.09 -20.37 0.87
C ALA A 191 -9.79 -20.53 0.09
N ILE A 192 -9.47 -19.57 -0.76
CA ILE A 192 -8.16 -19.47 -1.42
C ILE A 192 -7.24 -18.97 -0.33
N ALA A 193 -6.37 -19.85 0.17
CA ALA A 193 -5.26 -19.47 1.02
C ALA A 193 -4.45 -18.37 0.31
N GLU A 194 -4.24 -17.26 0.98
CA GLU A 194 -3.35 -16.20 0.50
C GLU A 194 -1.97 -16.79 0.21
N PRO A 195 -1.35 -16.46 -0.93
CA PRO A 195 -0.02 -16.96 -1.22
C PRO A 195 0.99 -16.37 -0.23
N LEU A 196 1.70 -17.24 0.46
CA LEU A 196 2.77 -16.96 1.45
C LEU A 196 3.89 -16.01 0.96
N TRP A 197 3.86 -15.59 -0.28
CA TRP A 197 4.84 -14.68 -0.90
C TRP A 197 4.47 -13.19 -0.86
N ALA A 198 3.26 -12.82 -0.47
CA ALA A 198 2.93 -11.40 -0.26
C ALA A 198 3.81 -10.79 0.84
N GLU A 199 4.07 -11.54 1.91
CA GLU A 199 4.99 -11.13 2.98
C GLU A 199 6.46 -11.15 2.54
N ALA A 200 6.84 -12.03 1.61
CA ALA A 200 8.21 -12.10 1.12
C ALA A 200 8.61 -10.91 0.23
N SER A 201 7.66 -10.29 -0.46
CA SER A 201 7.92 -9.10 -1.26
C SER A 201 8.16 -7.86 -0.40
N ASP A 202 7.48 -7.73 0.74
CA ASP A 202 7.74 -6.68 1.73
C ASP A 202 9.14 -6.83 2.34
N LEU A 203 9.63 -8.06 2.50
CA LEU A 203 10.98 -8.32 3.01
C LEU A 203 12.08 -7.96 1.99
N LEU A 204 11.82 -8.13 0.70
CA LEU A 204 12.79 -7.81 -0.35
C LEU A 204 12.87 -6.31 -0.66
N ASP A 205 11.76 -5.59 -0.57
CA ASP A 205 11.74 -4.13 -0.72
C ASP A 205 12.32 -3.40 0.51
N GLY A 206 12.30 -4.04 1.68
CA GLY A 206 12.89 -3.53 2.93
C GLY A 206 14.42 -3.60 3.00
N LEU A 207 15.08 -4.31 2.06
CA LEU A 207 16.56 -4.42 2.02
C LEU A 207 17.29 -3.11 1.72
N ASP A 208 16.54 -2.05 1.42
CA ASP A 208 17.08 -0.70 1.20
C ASP A 208 17.16 0.17 2.47
N ALA A 209 16.72 -0.34 3.61
CA ALA A 209 16.91 0.32 4.89
C ALA A 209 18.40 0.41 5.24
N PRO A 210 18.87 1.51 5.84
CA PRO A 210 20.18 1.53 6.46
C PRO A 210 20.23 0.41 7.51
N VAL A 211 21.23 -0.46 7.39
CA VAL A 211 21.42 -1.68 8.17
C VAL A 211 21.80 -1.30 9.61
N ASP A 212 20.80 -1.12 10.49
CA ASP A 212 21.05 -0.97 11.92
C ASP A 212 20.09 -1.80 12.80
N ASP A 213 19.03 -2.40 12.22
CA ASP A 213 18.16 -3.33 12.96
C ASP A 213 18.26 -4.76 12.40
N PRO A 214 18.50 -5.75 13.24
CA PRO A 214 18.57 -7.15 12.80
C PRO A 214 17.20 -7.61 12.29
N ILE A 215 17.17 -8.09 11.05
CA ILE A 215 15.98 -8.73 10.47
C ILE A 215 15.81 -10.08 11.18
N VAL A 216 14.71 -10.25 11.90
CA VAL A 216 14.38 -11.53 12.55
C VAL A 216 13.63 -12.39 11.53
N VAL A 217 14.30 -13.44 11.04
CA VAL A 217 13.67 -14.45 10.19
C VAL A 217 13.18 -15.60 11.06
N SER A 218 11.90 -15.89 11.05
CA SER A 218 11.30 -17.05 11.73
C SER A 218 11.12 -18.18 10.74
N LEU A 219 11.83 -19.29 10.94
CA LEU A 219 11.72 -20.47 10.09
C LEU A 219 11.06 -21.61 10.86
N ALA A 220 9.99 -22.19 10.31
CA ALA A 220 9.39 -23.39 10.85
C ALA A 220 10.10 -24.62 10.27
N LEU A 221 10.81 -25.35 11.12
CA LEU A 221 11.50 -26.59 10.77
C LEU A 221 10.72 -27.79 11.31
N SER A 222 10.68 -28.88 10.55
CA SER A 222 10.25 -30.18 11.06
C SER A 222 11.23 -30.71 12.11
N SER A 223 10.82 -31.66 12.94
CA SER A 223 11.69 -32.26 13.95
C SER A 223 12.97 -32.86 13.36
N ASP A 224 12.88 -33.44 12.16
CA ASP A 224 14.02 -34.06 11.48
C ASP A 224 14.98 -33.01 10.89
N GLU A 225 14.46 -31.90 10.37
CA GLU A 225 15.27 -30.79 9.85
C GLU A 225 16.00 -30.08 10.98
N HIS A 226 15.30 -29.85 12.10
CA HIS A 226 15.90 -29.28 13.31
C HIS A 226 17.01 -30.16 13.88
N ALA A 227 16.82 -31.50 13.90
CA ALA A 227 17.84 -32.43 14.35
C ALA A 227 19.08 -32.39 13.46
N ARG A 228 18.92 -32.43 12.14
CA ARG A 228 20.05 -32.34 11.18
C ARG A 228 20.80 -31.01 11.28
N LEU A 229 20.09 -29.90 11.47
CA LEU A 229 20.73 -28.59 11.62
C LEU A 229 21.55 -28.55 12.93
N ARG A 230 21.00 -29.09 14.02
CA ARG A 230 21.70 -29.17 15.30
C ARG A 230 22.96 -30.04 15.21
N ASP A 231 22.84 -31.22 14.61
CA ASP A 231 23.98 -32.14 14.46
C ASP A 231 25.08 -31.50 13.57
N SER A 232 24.70 -30.75 12.56
CA SER A 232 25.63 -30.01 11.71
C SER A 232 26.30 -28.84 12.45
N ALA A 233 25.57 -28.11 13.29
CA ALA A 233 26.11 -27.03 14.11
C ALA A 233 27.11 -27.57 15.13
N GLU A 234 26.75 -28.69 15.81
CA GLU A 234 27.58 -29.36 16.82
C GLU A 234 28.88 -29.92 16.20
N ALA A 235 28.80 -30.54 15.03
CA ALA A 235 29.97 -31.02 14.28
C ALA A 235 30.94 -29.89 13.86
N GLN A 236 30.43 -28.67 13.65
CA GLN A 236 31.23 -27.49 13.29
C GLN A 236 31.61 -26.61 14.48
N GLY A 237 31.13 -26.92 15.68
CA GLY A 237 31.40 -26.13 16.90
C GLY A 237 30.82 -24.71 16.85
N ILE A 238 29.70 -24.50 16.13
CA ILE A 238 29.04 -23.22 15.94
C ILE A 238 27.63 -23.25 16.52
N SER A 239 27.03 -22.06 16.71
CA SER A 239 25.64 -21.98 17.17
C SER A 239 24.66 -22.41 16.05
N LEU A 240 23.44 -22.81 16.44
CA LEU A 240 22.37 -23.18 15.53
C LEU A 240 22.03 -22.03 14.57
N GLU A 241 22.08 -20.80 15.08
CA GLU A 241 21.86 -19.57 14.33
C GLU A 241 22.95 -19.34 13.26
N GLU A 242 24.20 -19.54 13.63
CA GLU A 242 25.34 -19.41 12.71
C GLU A 242 25.33 -20.53 11.65
N ALA A 243 24.91 -21.75 12.00
CA ALA A 243 24.73 -22.83 11.05
C ALA A 243 23.62 -22.50 10.03
N LEU A 244 22.54 -21.88 10.48
CA LEU A 244 21.46 -21.44 9.61
C LEU A 244 21.90 -20.32 8.67
N ARG A 245 22.66 -19.33 9.15
CA ARG A 245 23.21 -18.23 8.33
C ARG A 245 24.14 -18.70 7.22
N ARG A 246 24.81 -19.82 7.41
CA ARG A 246 25.70 -20.39 6.39
C ARG A 246 24.99 -21.19 5.30
N LEU A 247 23.69 -21.46 5.49
CA LEU A 247 22.84 -22.15 4.52
C LEU A 247 22.10 -21.20 3.57
N ILE A 248 22.12 -19.90 3.89
CA ILE A 248 21.54 -18.81 3.10
C ILE A 248 22.63 -18.12 2.30
#